data_f5bba75798dc8abd867d0ff5b074ef89
#
_entry.id   f5bba75798dc8abd867d0ff5b074ef89
#
_cell.length_a   1.000
_cell.length_b   1.000
_cell.length_c   1.000
_cell.angle_alpha   90.00
_cell.angle_beta   90.00
_cell.angle_gamma   90.00
#
_symmetry.space_group_name_H-M   'P 1'
#
loop_
_entity.id
_entity.type
_entity.pdbx_description
1 polymer ?
#
loop_
_entity_poly.entity_id
_entity_poly.type
_entity_poly.pdbx_seq_one_letter_code
_entity_poly.pdbx_strand_id
1 'polypeptide(L)'
;IGSNTLSIEGVDKLHGGEFTIGPDYLEVISFVGAAVVTRGSLCIKNAGNEHLSMIKLVLKRLGVEIRFDGDDLVVDQDQELRIEPDLGNAIPEISVMPWPSFPTDLMSIAIVIATQSQGTVLFHDWMYPSRMFFIDKLVSMGAQIVLCDPHRCIVNGPTPLAGETLDSPDIRAG
;
A
#
# COMPACT_ATOMS: atom_id res chain seq x y z
N ILE A 1 -11.50 -22.16 2.90
CA ILE A 1 -10.58 -21.02 2.84
C ILE A 1 -9.49 -21.26 3.87
N GLY A 2 -8.23 -21.03 3.55
CA GLY A 2 -7.08 -21.29 4.43
C GLY A 2 -6.14 -22.36 3.92
N SER A 3 -6.35 -22.87 2.70
CA SER A 3 -5.40 -23.72 1.97
C SER A 3 -5.21 -23.20 0.54
N ASN A 4 -4.16 -23.62 -0.11
CA ASN A 4 -3.90 -23.38 -1.53
C ASN A 4 -4.51 -24.47 -2.44
N THR A 5 -5.42 -25.26 -1.89
CA THR A 5 -6.09 -26.36 -2.60
C THR A 5 -7.52 -25.97 -2.93
N LEU A 6 -7.89 -26.09 -4.20
CA LEU A 6 -9.25 -25.98 -4.69
C LEU A 6 -9.80 -27.38 -4.99
N SER A 7 -10.92 -27.74 -4.36
CA SER A 7 -11.64 -28.95 -4.68
C SER A 7 -12.90 -28.56 -5.47
N ILE A 8 -13.04 -29.09 -6.69
CA ILE A 8 -14.14 -28.77 -7.58
C ILE A 8 -14.92 -30.06 -7.86
N GLU A 9 -16.21 -30.05 -7.49
CA GLU A 9 -17.14 -31.10 -7.89
C GLU A 9 -17.69 -30.74 -9.27
N GLY A 10 -17.42 -31.56 -10.25
CA GLY A 10 -17.89 -31.35 -11.62
C GLY A 10 -19.40 -31.50 -11.73
N VAL A 11 -20.01 -30.79 -12.67
CA VAL A 11 -21.43 -30.89 -13.02
C VAL A 11 -21.59 -31.15 -14.52
N ASP A 12 -22.66 -31.84 -14.92
CA ASP A 12 -22.90 -32.15 -16.33
C ASP A 12 -23.24 -30.93 -17.18
N LYS A 13 -23.80 -29.86 -16.54
CA LYS A 13 -24.19 -28.63 -17.22
C LYS A 13 -24.02 -27.42 -16.32
N LEU A 14 -23.37 -26.39 -16.87
CA LEU A 14 -23.29 -25.09 -16.22
C LEU A 14 -24.60 -24.32 -16.41
N HIS A 15 -24.93 -23.50 -15.43
CA HIS A 15 -26.06 -22.56 -15.47
C HIS A 15 -25.57 -21.15 -15.19
N GLY A 16 -26.36 -20.14 -15.54
CA GLY A 16 -26.08 -18.72 -15.18
C GLY A 16 -26.24 -18.46 -13.69
N GLY A 17 -25.68 -17.37 -13.25
CA GLY A 17 -25.78 -16.89 -11.87
C GLY A 17 -25.60 -15.37 -11.80
N GLU A 18 -25.88 -14.81 -10.65
CA GLU A 18 -25.63 -13.41 -10.33
C GLU A 18 -24.41 -13.32 -9.41
N PHE A 19 -23.56 -12.33 -9.64
CA PHE A 19 -22.40 -12.05 -8.83
C PHE A 19 -22.20 -10.54 -8.70
N THR A 20 -21.98 -10.06 -7.48
CA THR A 20 -21.65 -8.67 -7.22
C THR A 20 -20.15 -8.53 -7.03
N ILE A 21 -19.52 -7.70 -7.86
CA ILE A 21 -18.10 -7.37 -7.73
C ILE A 21 -17.93 -6.48 -6.50
N GLY A 22 -17.02 -6.87 -5.61
CA GLY A 22 -16.65 -6.07 -4.44
C GLY A 22 -15.79 -4.84 -4.80
N PRO A 23 -15.49 -3.99 -3.82
CA PRO A 23 -14.62 -2.83 -4.00
C PRO A 23 -13.17 -3.25 -4.33
N ASP A 24 -12.49 -2.45 -5.14
CA ASP A 24 -11.07 -2.63 -5.43
C ASP A 24 -10.23 -2.05 -4.29
N TYR A 25 -9.51 -2.90 -3.58
CA TYR A 25 -8.64 -2.48 -2.47
C TYR A 25 -7.51 -1.54 -2.92
N LEU A 26 -7.09 -1.58 -4.19
CA LEU A 26 -6.10 -0.64 -4.74
C LEU A 26 -6.64 0.77 -4.75
N GLU A 27 -7.84 0.97 -5.28
CA GLU A 27 -8.50 2.28 -5.27
C GLU A 27 -8.73 2.77 -3.84
N VAL A 28 -9.26 1.90 -2.98
CA VAL A 28 -9.50 2.23 -1.56
C VAL A 28 -8.22 2.75 -0.91
N ILE A 29 -7.11 2.03 -1.03
CA ILE A 29 -5.85 2.40 -0.38
C ILE A 29 -5.17 3.59 -1.08
N SER A 30 -5.36 3.78 -2.39
CA SER A 30 -4.90 4.99 -3.08
C SER A 30 -5.53 6.24 -2.49
N PHE A 31 -6.85 6.22 -2.24
CA PHE A 31 -7.54 7.33 -1.58
C PHE A 31 -7.12 7.50 -0.13
N VAL A 32 -6.88 6.41 0.61
CA VAL A 32 -6.31 6.48 1.97
C VAL A 32 -4.95 7.19 1.92
N GLY A 33 -4.06 6.77 1.03
CA GLY A 33 -2.74 7.40 0.85
C GLY A 33 -2.85 8.88 0.53
N ALA A 34 -3.72 9.25 -0.42
CA ALA A 34 -3.95 10.65 -0.79
C ALA A 34 -4.45 11.48 0.42
N ALA A 35 -5.44 10.97 1.18
CA ALA A 35 -5.95 11.66 2.36
C ALA A 35 -4.85 11.88 3.42
N VAL A 36 -4.06 10.84 3.70
CA VAL A 36 -3.03 10.86 4.73
C VAL A 36 -1.89 11.83 4.38
N VAL A 37 -1.35 11.79 3.14
CA VAL A 37 -0.23 12.65 2.76
C VAL A 37 -0.64 14.12 2.60
N THR A 38 -1.94 14.39 2.38
CA THR A 38 -2.50 15.75 2.33
C THR A 38 -3.05 16.22 3.68
N ARG A 39 -2.91 15.42 4.75
CA ARG A 39 -3.46 15.69 6.09
C ARG A 39 -4.96 15.92 6.11
N GLY A 40 -5.66 15.31 5.15
CA GLY A 40 -7.11 15.37 5.01
C GLY A 40 -7.83 14.29 5.81
N SER A 41 -9.15 14.34 5.81
CA SER A 41 -10.02 13.29 6.31
C SER A 41 -10.81 12.67 5.17
N LEU A 42 -11.16 11.38 5.31
CA LEU A 42 -11.87 10.65 4.27
C LEU A 42 -12.76 9.58 4.89
N CYS A 43 -13.95 9.39 4.31
CA CYS A 43 -14.79 8.25 4.58
C CYS A 43 -15.10 7.53 3.26
N ILE A 44 -14.64 6.29 3.13
CA ILE A 44 -14.90 5.44 1.98
C ILE A 44 -16.02 4.49 2.34
N LYS A 45 -17.14 4.62 1.62
CA LYS A 45 -18.32 3.79 1.81
C LYS A 45 -18.10 2.40 1.25
N ASN A 46 -18.53 1.38 2.00
CA ASN A 46 -18.52 -0.01 1.56
C ASN A 46 -17.13 -0.46 1.05
N ALA A 47 -16.09 -0.27 1.87
CA ALA A 47 -14.68 -0.38 1.49
C ALA A 47 -14.15 -1.83 1.38
N GLY A 48 -14.95 -2.86 1.66
CA GLY A 48 -14.51 -4.26 1.64
C GLY A 48 -13.54 -4.59 2.78
N ASN A 49 -13.90 -4.20 3.99
CA ASN A 49 -13.06 -4.24 5.19
C ASN A 49 -12.46 -5.62 5.48
N GLU A 50 -13.13 -6.70 5.08
CA GLU A 50 -12.70 -8.09 5.25
C GLU A 50 -11.39 -8.41 4.51
N HIS A 51 -11.04 -7.62 3.49
CA HIS A 51 -9.82 -7.79 2.70
C HIS A 51 -8.67 -6.88 3.14
N LEU A 52 -8.90 -5.95 4.07
CA LEU A 52 -7.95 -4.88 4.41
C LEU A 52 -7.11 -5.16 5.66
N SER A 53 -7.30 -6.28 6.34
CA SER A 53 -6.65 -6.54 7.64
C SER A 53 -5.12 -6.50 7.58
N MET A 54 -4.49 -7.16 6.59
CA MET A 54 -3.03 -7.14 6.43
C MET A 54 -2.54 -5.78 5.97
N ILE A 55 -3.27 -5.14 5.06
CA ILE A 55 -2.93 -3.80 4.57
C ILE A 55 -2.95 -2.79 5.73
N LYS A 56 -3.96 -2.86 6.59
CA LYS A 56 -4.05 -2.03 7.81
C LYS A 56 -2.82 -2.20 8.72
N LEU A 57 -2.34 -3.44 8.91
CA LEU A 57 -1.14 -3.70 9.70
C LEU A 57 0.11 -3.04 9.11
N VAL A 58 0.28 -3.13 7.78
CA VAL A 58 1.42 -2.50 7.10
C VAL A 58 1.31 -0.98 7.14
N LEU A 59 0.13 -0.41 6.88
CA LEU A 59 -0.10 1.03 6.98
C LEU A 59 0.18 1.56 8.38
N LYS A 60 -0.20 0.82 9.43
CA LYS A 60 0.09 1.19 10.81
C LYS A 60 1.60 1.30 11.07
N ARG A 61 2.43 0.43 10.48
CA ARG A 61 3.89 0.52 10.59
C ARG A 61 4.46 1.81 9.98
N LEU A 62 3.72 2.44 9.07
CA LEU A 62 4.05 3.75 8.50
C LEU A 62 3.44 4.93 9.29
N GLY A 63 2.74 4.64 10.38
CA GLY A 63 2.06 5.64 11.21
C GLY A 63 0.66 6.00 10.73
N VAL A 64 0.08 5.23 9.81
CA VAL A 64 -1.27 5.47 9.29
C VAL A 64 -2.29 4.70 10.11
N GLU A 65 -3.22 5.42 10.72
CA GLU A 65 -4.36 4.86 11.43
C GLU A 65 -5.61 4.91 10.54
N ILE A 66 -6.21 3.75 10.30
CA ILE A 66 -7.51 3.63 9.65
C ILE A 66 -8.52 2.98 10.60
N ARG A 67 -9.72 3.49 10.60
CA ARG A 67 -10.81 3.00 11.44
C ARG A 67 -11.92 2.43 10.57
N PHE A 68 -12.53 1.35 11.01
CA PHE A 68 -13.73 0.80 10.38
C PHE A 68 -14.98 1.19 11.17
N ASP A 69 -16.00 1.63 10.46
CA ASP A 69 -17.32 1.96 10.99
C ASP A 69 -18.37 1.18 10.17
N GLY A 70 -18.73 -0.02 10.65
CA GLY A 70 -19.44 -1.00 9.84
C GLY A 70 -18.63 -1.40 8.61
N ASP A 71 -19.21 -1.24 7.42
CA ASP A 71 -18.56 -1.54 6.15
C ASP A 71 -17.74 -0.36 5.59
N ASP A 72 -17.77 0.78 6.28
CA ASP A 72 -17.07 1.99 5.86
C ASP A 72 -15.65 2.05 6.44
N LEU A 73 -14.70 2.60 5.66
CA LEU A 73 -13.36 2.92 6.11
C LEU A 73 -13.24 4.43 6.35
N VAL A 74 -12.70 4.80 7.50
CA VAL A 74 -12.53 6.19 7.91
C VAL A 74 -11.06 6.49 8.14
N VAL A 75 -10.59 7.58 7.54
CA VAL A 75 -9.29 8.20 7.76
C VAL A 75 -9.54 9.53 8.48
N ASP A 76 -9.01 9.66 9.69
CA ASP A 76 -9.11 10.89 10.46
C ASP A 76 -8.03 11.89 10.01
N GLN A 77 -8.35 13.19 10.15
CA GLN A 77 -7.49 14.31 9.74
C GLN A 77 -6.23 14.42 10.63
N ASP A 78 -5.17 15.01 10.08
CA ASP A 78 -3.97 15.45 10.82
C ASP A 78 -3.27 14.33 11.61
N GLN A 79 -3.15 13.14 11.04
CA GLN A 79 -2.43 12.04 11.66
C GLN A 79 -0.93 12.33 11.79
N GLU A 80 -0.33 11.92 12.91
CA GLU A 80 1.12 11.97 13.09
C GLU A 80 1.75 10.74 12.42
N LEU A 81 2.26 10.92 11.19
CA LEU A 81 2.91 9.85 10.45
C LEU A 81 4.30 9.57 11.02
N ARG A 82 4.44 8.45 11.71
CA ARG A 82 5.71 8.00 12.29
C ARG A 82 5.92 6.52 12.00
N ILE A 83 7.06 6.21 11.39
CA ILE A 83 7.46 4.83 11.12
C ILE A 83 7.73 4.11 12.44
N GLU A 84 7.06 2.97 12.65
CA GLU A 84 7.22 2.12 13.82
C GLU A 84 8.49 1.27 13.66
N PRO A 85 9.52 1.46 14.52
CA PRO A 85 10.75 0.68 14.41
C PRO A 85 10.53 -0.79 14.81
N ASP A 86 11.36 -1.67 14.30
CA ASP A 86 11.41 -3.06 14.75
C ASP A 86 12.13 -3.21 16.11
N LEU A 87 12.14 -4.42 16.67
CA LEU A 87 12.74 -4.72 17.96
C LEU A 87 14.18 -4.17 18.04
N GLY A 88 14.52 -3.57 19.18
CA GLY A 88 15.83 -2.96 19.39
C GLY A 88 16.07 -1.67 18.60
N ASN A 89 15.00 -0.99 18.19
CA ASN A 89 15.05 0.21 17.36
C ASN A 89 15.69 -0.01 15.97
N ALA A 90 15.56 -1.23 15.45
CA ALA A 90 16.04 -1.55 14.10
C ALA A 90 15.14 -0.90 13.03
N ILE A 91 15.73 -0.63 11.86
CA ILE A 91 14.99 -0.14 10.71
C ILE A 91 14.00 -1.24 10.26
N PRO A 92 12.70 -0.93 10.19
CA PRO A 92 11.70 -1.91 9.79
C PRO A 92 11.79 -2.21 8.30
N GLU A 93 11.45 -3.46 7.95
CA GLU A 93 11.29 -3.91 6.57
C GLU A 93 9.82 -4.13 6.23
N ILE A 94 9.38 -3.61 5.08
CA ILE A 94 8.09 -3.90 4.46
C ILE A 94 8.36 -4.66 3.18
N SER A 95 7.98 -5.95 3.18
CA SER A 95 8.13 -6.85 2.03
C SER A 95 6.77 -7.20 1.44
N VAL A 96 6.71 -7.24 0.11
CA VAL A 96 5.51 -7.74 -0.59
C VAL A 96 5.48 -9.27 -0.54
N MET A 97 4.28 -9.81 -0.52
CA MET A 97 4.04 -11.24 -0.59
C MET A 97 2.72 -11.53 -1.32
N PRO A 98 2.54 -12.76 -1.85
CA PRO A 98 1.28 -13.16 -2.44
C PRO A 98 0.11 -12.97 -1.48
N TRP A 99 -1.05 -12.61 -2.05
CA TRP A 99 -2.29 -12.52 -1.29
C TRP A 99 -2.53 -13.75 -0.39
N PRO A 100 -2.97 -13.61 0.86
CA PRO A 100 -3.54 -12.41 1.51
C PRO A 100 -2.53 -11.55 2.29
N SER A 101 -1.24 -11.64 2.00
CA SER A 101 -0.23 -10.74 2.55
C SER A 101 -0.24 -9.36 1.87
N PHE A 102 0.79 -8.53 2.10
CA PHE A 102 0.84 -7.19 1.54
C PHE A 102 1.09 -7.24 0.03
N PRO A 103 0.15 -6.77 -0.81
CA PRO A 103 0.26 -6.89 -2.26
C PRO A 103 1.33 -5.95 -2.84
N THR A 104 2.04 -6.43 -3.87
CA THR A 104 3.02 -5.62 -4.60
C THR A 104 2.41 -4.37 -5.26
N ASP A 105 1.15 -4.42 -5.67
CA ASP A 105 0.43 -3.30 -6.29
C ASP A 105 0.23 -2.10 -5.34
N LEU A 106 0.39 -2.29 -4.03
CA LEU A 106 0.34 -1.22 -3.03
C LEU A 106 1.72 -0.67 -2.64
N MET A 107 2.80 -1.22 -3.22
CA MET A 107 4.16 -0.83 -2.85
C MET A 107 4.42 0.65 -3.14
N SER A 108 4.01 1.15 -4.30
CA SER A 108 4.21 2.56 -4.68
C SER A 108 3.49 3.50 -3.71
N ILE A 109 2.25 3.18 -3.33
CA ILE A 109 1.48 3.97 -2.36
C ILE A 109 2.17 3.97 -0.99
N ALA A 110 2.63 2.81 -0.52
CA ALA A 110 3.34 2.70 0.76
C ALA A 110 4.65 3.51 0.77
N ILE A 111 5.41 3.50 -0.34
CA ILE A 111 6.62 4.30 -0.50
C ILE A 111 6.29 5.80 -0.47
N VAL A 112 5.24 6.25 -1.17
CA VAL A 112 4.82 7.66 -1.13
C VAL A 112 4.43 8.07 0.29
N ILE A 113 3.66 7.27 1.02
CA ILE A 113 3.33 7.52 2.43
C ILE A 113 4.61 7.63 3.27
N ALA A 114 5.56 6.71 3.09
CA ALA A 114 6.82 6.73 3.83
C ALA A 114 7.65 7.99 3.58
N THR A 115 7.59 8.59 2.38
CA THR A 115 8.26 9.89 2.13
C THR A 115 7.71 11.02 3.00
N GLN A 116 6.50 10.87 3.55
CA GLN A 116 5.85 11.86 4.42
C GLN A 116 5.83 11.41 5.90
N SER A 117 6.30 10.21 6.21
CA SER A 117 6.34 9.65 7.57
C SER A 117 7.70 9.91 8.22
N GLN A 118 7.72 10.28 9.50
CA GLN A 118 8.96 10.48 10.24
C GLN A 118 9.67 9.15 10.52
N GLY A 119 10.89 8.99 10.01
CA GLY A 119 11.72 7.82 10.23
C GLY A 119 12.26 7.20 8.96
N THR A 120 12.80 5.99 9.08
CA THR A 120 13.44 5.27 7.98
C THR A 120 12.84 3.87 7.86
N VAL A 121 12.59 3.42 6.64
CA VAL A 121 12.04 2.09 6.34
C VAL A 121 12.68 1.50 5.09
N LEU A 122 12.91 0.19 5.11
CA LEU A 122 13.35 -0.60 3.96
C LEU A 122 12.12 -1.21 3.28
N PHE A 123 11.99 -1.00 1.97
CA PHE A 123 11.00 -1.68 1.14
C PHE A 123 11.67 -2.74 0.27
N HIS A 124 11.00 -3.90 0.14
CA HIS A 124 11.49 -5.01 -0.65
C HIS A 124 10.38 -5.62 -1.50
N ASP A 125 10.47 -5.42 -2.82
CA ASP A 125 9.61 -6.09 -3.80
C ASP A 125 10.43 -7.15 -4.56
N TRP A 126 10.37 -8.38 -4.09
CA TRP A 126 11.07 -9.51 -4.70
C TRP A 126 10.26 -10.20 -5.80
N MET A 127 8.95 -9.90 -5.90
CA MET A 127 8.03 -10.62 -6.77
C MET A 127 8.18 -10.24 -8.23
N TYR A 128 8.42 -8.95 -8.52
CA TYR A 128 8.47 -8.45 -9.88
C TYR A 128 9.73 -7.61 -10.11
N PRO A 129 10.52 -7.92 -11.16
CA PRO A 129 11.62 -7.05 -11.54
C PRO A 129 11.09 -5.70 -12.04
N SER A 130 11.86 -4.65 -11.81
CA SER A 130 11.58 -3.29 -12.31
C SER A 130 10.33 -2.59 -11.76
N ARG A 131 9.75 -3.08 -10.66
CA ARG A 131 8.64 -2.37 -9.97
C ARG A 131 9.08 -1.09 -9.26
N MET A 132 10.39 -0.87 -9.10
CA MET A 132 10.96 0.29 -8.38
C MET A 132 11.35 1.46 -9.30
N PHE A 133 11.11 1.41 -10.60
CA PHE A 133 11.56 2.48 -11.53
C PHE A 133 10.87 3.84 -11.28
N PHE A 134 9.69 3.88 -10.68
CA PHE A 134 9.03 5.14 -10.30
C PHE A 134 9.80 5.91 -9.22
N ILE A 135 10.71 5.28 -8.49
CA ILE A 135 11.51 5.90 -7.43
C ILE A 135 12.36 7.06 -7.98
N ASP A 136 12.90 6.95 -9.20
CA ASP A 136 13.66 8.04 -9.81
C ASP A 136 12.82 9.33 -9.92
N LYS A 137 11.52 9.20 -10.14
CA LYS A 137 10.59 10.33 -10.18
C LYS A 137 10.39 10.94 -8.79
N LEU A 138 10.23 10.11 -7.76
CA LEU A 138 10.13 10.63 -6.39
C LEU A 138 11.43 11.30 -5.94
N VAL A 139 12.58 10.77 -6.33
CA VAL A 139 13.89 11.39 -6.05
C VAL A 139 14.02 12.74 -6.76
N SER A 140 13.58 12.85 -8.03
CA SER A 140 13.58 14.14 -8.76
C SER A 140 12.66 15.18 -8.09
N MET A 141 11.56 14.74 -7.46
CA MET A 141 10.68 15.58 -6.65
C MET A 141 11.27 15.98 -5.29
N GLY A 142 12.40 15.41 -4.89
CA GLY A 142 13.11 15.73 -3.63
C GLY A 142 13.00 14.66 -2.54
N ALA A 143 12.40 13.50 -2.81
CA ALA A 143 12.33 12.42 -1.83
C ALA A 143 13.72 11.90 -1.45
N GLN A 144 13.93 11.64 -0.16
CA GLN A 144 15.15 11.00 0.35
C GLN A 144 15.02 9.48 0.27
N ILE A 145 15.33 8.95 -0.91
CA ILE A 145 15.27 7.51 -1.18
C ILE A 145 16.61 7.03 -1.72
N VAL A 146 17.09 5.90 -1.21
CA VAL A 146 18.24 5.17 -1.75
C VAL A 146 17.73 3.90 -2.40
N LEU A 147 17.85 3.80 -3.73
CA LEU A 147 17.61 2.56 -4.45
C LEU A 147 18.82 1.64 -4.27
N CYS A 148 18.66 0.57 -3.49
CA CYS A 148 19.75 -0.36 -3.16
C CYS A 148 20.04 -1.32 -4.33
N ASP A 149 18.98 -1.79 -4.97
CA ASP A 149 19.01 -2.67 -6.14
C ASP A 149 17.62 -2.63 -6.83
N PRO A 150 17.37 -3.40 -7.92
CA PRO A 150 16.07 -3.39 -8.62
C PRO A 150 14.86 -3.77 -7.77
N HIS A 151 15.07 -4.31 -6.57
CA HIS A 151 14.04 -4.84 -5.71
C HIS A 151 13.92 -4.15 -4.36
N ARG A 152 14.94 -3.36 -3.94
CA ARG A 152 14.98 -2.78 -2.59
C ARG A 152 15.31 -1.30 -2.61
N CYS A 153 14.59 -0.56 -1.78
CA CYS A 153 14.91 0.82 -1.50
C CYS A 153 14.77 1.16 -0.02
N ILE A 154 15.54 2.13 0.43
CA ILE A 154 15.41 2.75 1.76
C ILE A 154 14.81 4.11 1.59
N VAL A 155 13.75 4.39 2.32
CA VAL A 155 13.07 5.69 2.36
C VAL A 155 13.32 6.33 3.72
N ASN A 156 13.68 7.60 3.72
CA ASN A 156 13.81 8.41 4.93
C ASN A 156 12.90 9.63 4.81
N GLY A 157 11.98 9.81 5.74
CA GLY A 157 11.00 10.90 5.74
C GLY A 157 10.93 11.63 7.09
N PRO A 158 10.15 12.70 7.17
CA PRO A 158 9.40 13.32 6.08
C PRO A 158 10.27 14.22 5.20
N THR A 159 9.94 14.30 3.91
CA THR A 159 10.59 15.20 2.96
C THR A 159 9.55 16.01 2.17
N PRO A 160 9.73 17.34 2.05
CA PRO A 160 8.87 18.12 1.17
C PRO A 160 9.13 17.75 -0.28
N LEU A 161 8.08 17.41 -1.01
CA LEU A 161 8.17 17.09 -2.44
C LEU A 161 7.78 18.29 -3.29
N ALA A 162 8.56 18.56 -4.34
CA ALA A 162 8.21 19.54 -5.35
C ALA A 162 7.32 18.90 -6.43
N GLY A 163 6.35 19.67 -6.94
CA GLY A 163 5.53 19.21 -8.05
C GLY A 163 6.33 19.03 -9.34
N GLU A 164 6.11 17.94 -10.05
CA GLU A 164 6.74 17.63 -11.33
C GLU A 164 5.76 16.95 -12.27
N THR A 165 6.02 16.99 -13.57
CA THR A 165 5.27 16.20 -14.55
C THR A 165 5.80 14.77 -14.55
N LEU A 166 4.92 13.83 -14.21
CA LEU A 166 5.27 12.41 -14.11
C LEU A 166 4.61 11.63 -15.23
N ASP A 167 5.37 10.70 -15.81
CA ASP A 167 4.86 9.66 -16.70
C ASP A 167 4.88 8.33 -15.97
N SER A 168 3.76 7.61 -16.02
CA SER A 168 3.68 6.25 -15.49
C SER A 168 3.71 5.25 -16.66
N PRO A 169 4.78 4.46 -16.81
CA PRO A 169 4.84 3.41 -17.83
C PRO A 169 4.13 2.11 -17.40
N ASP A 170 3.70 2.02 -16.14
CA ASP A 170 3.01 0.86 -15.59
C ASP A 170 1.65 1.28 -15.03
N ILE A 171 0.59 0.61 -15.46
CA ILE A 171 -0.79 0.92 -15.04
C ILE A 171 -1.07 0.58 -13.57
N ARG A 172 -0.24 -0.26 -12.96
CA ARG A 172 -0.42 -0.74 -11.58
C ARG A 172 0.62 -0.20 -10.60
N ALA A 173 1.85 0.01 -11.05
CA ALA A 173 2.98 0.36 -10.18
C ALA A 173 3.39 1.84 -10.28
N GLY A 174 2.76 2.60 -11.15
CA GLY A 174 3.10 4.00 -11.38
C GLY A 174 2.07 5.00 -10.89
#